data_2ba8f06a3a227ff86fa65683440f1e42
#
_entry.id   2ba8f06a3a227ff86fa65683440f1e42
#
_cell.length_a   1.000
_cell.length_b   1.000
_cell.length_c   1.000
_cell.angle_alpha   90.00
_cell.angle_beta   90.00
_cell.angle_gamma   90.00
#
_symmetry.space_group_name_H-M   'P 1'
#
loop_
_entity.id
_entity.type
_entity.pdbx_description
1 polymer ?
#
loop_
_entity_poly.entity_id
_entity_poly.type
_entity_poly.pdbx_seq_one_letter_code
_entity_poly.pdbx_strand_id
1 'polypeptide(L)'
;LRLALLGAAIAAVLALTFLLSGCLHGKAQPAEAVPAATAEERAAYLVGFGWQIAPEPVETLHLQLPEDLSAEWRDYLKLQQSQGLPFGDYAGCEAERYTYNILNYPGVERGVQANLFVADGIVIAGDVVSTGEQSFQQGLAFPESGG
;
A
#
# COMPACT_ATOMS: atom_id res chain seq x y z
N LEU A 1 -24.68 -19.53 50.28
CA LEU A 1 -24.27 -18.15 50.03
C LEU A 1 -22.77 -18.03 49.77
N ARG A 2 -22.21 -18.75 48.81
CA ARG A 2 -20.81 -18.58 48.35
C ARG A 2 -20.62 -19.24 46.97
N LEU A 3 -21.17 -18.62 45.94
CA LEU A 3 -20.90 -19.09 44.52
C LEU A 3 -21.21 -17.94 43.57
N ALA A 4 -20.47 -16.83 43.68
CA ALA A 4 -20.58 -15.73 42.75
C ALA A 4 -19.28 -14.87 42.70
N LEU A 5 -18.09 -15.50 42.59
CA LEU A 5 -16.83 -14.76 42.43
C LEU A 5 -15.76 -15.53 41.63
N LEU A 6 -16.17 -16.19 40.55
CA LEU A 6 -15.24 -16.87 39.66
C LEU A 6 -15.56 -16.68 38.18
N GLY A 7 -16.15 -15.55 37.83
CA GLY A 7 -16.54 -15.25 36.44
C GLY A 7 -15.88 -14.02 35.80
N ALA A 8 -15.01 -13.31 36.51
CA ALA A 8 -14.52 -12.01 36.03
C ALA A 8 -13.04 -11.97 35.64
N ALA A 9 -12.33 -13.09 35.62
CA ALA A 9 -10.89 -13.12 35.39
C ALA A 9 -10.44 -13.69 34.02
N ILE A 10 -11.37 -14.11 33.16
CA ILE A 10 -11.00 -14.75 31.88
C ILE A 10 -11.20 -13.82 30.67
N ALA A 11 -11.87 -12.69 30.83
CA ALA A 11 -12.11 -11.76 29.73
C ALA A 11 -10.96 -10.76 29.47
N ALA A 12 -9.94 -10.69 30.32
CA ALA A 12 -8.86 -9.72 30.21
C ALA A 12 -7.59 -10.22 29.49
N VAL A 13 -7.51 -11.51 29.16
CA VAL A 13 -6.28 -12.11 28.57
C VAL A 13 -6.38 -12.25 27.05
N LEU A 14 -7.55 -12.12 26.44
CA LEU A 14 -7.71 -12.26 24.98
C LEU A 14 -7.58 -10.94 24.20
N ALA A 15 -7.41 -9.81 24.84
CA ALA A 15 -7.22 -8.52 24.19
C ALA A 15 -5.74 -8.14 23.98
N LEU A 16 -4.80 -8.93 24.47
CA LEU A 16 -3.37 -8.58 24.44
C LEU A 16 -2.56 -9.31 23.36
N THR A 17 -3.16 -10.16 22.56
CA THR A 17 -2.43 -10.93 21.55
C THR A 17 -2.58 -10.39 20.11
N PHE A 18 -3.28 -9.27 19.93
CA PHE A 18 -3.47 -8.68 18.59
C PHE A 18 -2.57 -7.47 18.29
N LEU A 19 -1.62 -7.16 19.18
CA LEU A 19 -0.77 -5.95 19.08
C LEU A 19 0.69 -6.22 18.68
N LEU A 20 1.02 -7.41 18.18
CA LEU A 20 2.42 -7.78 17.91
C LEU A 20 2.72 -8.10 16.45
N SER A 21 1.96 -7.57 15.50
CA SER A 21 2.25 -7.75 14.09
C SER A 21 2.39 -6.43 13.32
N GLY A 22 2.53 -5.31 14.00
CA GLY A 22 2.86 -4.04 13.38
C GLY A 22 4.36 -3.76 13.48
N CYS A 23 4.90 -3.13 12.46
CA CYS A 23 6.22 -2.55 12.52
C CYS A 23 6.23 -1.52 13.66
N LEU A 24 6.87 -1.87 14.78
CA LEU A 24 6.92 -1.05 16.01
C LEU A 24 7.81 0.20 15.83
N HIS A 25 7.57 0.96 14.81
CA HIS A 25 8.04 2.32 14.76
C HIS A 25 6.91 3.19 15.28
N GLY A 26 7.02 3.69 16.50
CA GLY A 26 6.01 4.46 17.21
C GLY A 26 5.63 5.78 16.52
N LYS A 27 5.31 5.73 15.23
CA LYS A 27 4.78 6.84 14.46
C LYS A 27 3.27 6.72 14.39
N ALA A 28 2.61 7.80 14.77
CA ALA A 28 1.17 7.94 14.56
C ALA A 28 0.86 7.71 13.07
N GLN A 29 -0.19 6.95 12.79
CA GLN A 29 -0.72 6.79 11.45
C GLN A 29 -0.93 8.17 10.83
N PRO A 30 -0.52 8.41 9.58
CA PRO A 30 -0.74 9.70 8.94
C PRO A 30 -2.21 10.11 9.02
N ALA A 31 -2.49 11.38 9.21
CA ALA A 31 -3.85 11.90 9.33
C ALA A 31 -4.73 11.59 8.10
N GLU A 32 -4.11 11.28 6.96
CA GLU A 32 -4.76 10.96 5.68
C GLU A 32 -4.36 9.55 5.19
N ALA A 33 -4.33 8.57 6.10
CA ALA A 33 -4.05 7.19 5.72
C ALA A 33 -5.09 6.66 4.74
N VAL A 34 -4.63 6.09 3.62
CA VAL A 34 -5.50 5.50 2.59
C VAL A 34 -5.74 4.03 2.93
N PRO A 35 -7.00 3.62 3.22
CA PRO A 35 -7.31 2.23 3.50
C PRO A 35 -7.00 1.32 2.30
N ALA A 36 -6.40 0.17 2.55
CA ALA A 36 -6.02 -0.80 1.53
C ALA A 36 -6.01 -2.25 2.02
N ALA A 37 -6.66 -2.52 3.15
CA ALA A 37 -6.71 -3.85 3.72
C ALA A 37 -7.49 -4.84 2.84
N THR A 38 -8.53 -4.36 2.17
CA THR A 38 -9.38 -5.19 1.30
C THR A 38 -9.10 -4.96 -0.18
N ALA A 39 -9.49 -5.91 -1.01
CA ALA A 39 -9.39 -5.78 -2.47
C ALA A 39 -10.21 -4.60 -2.99
N GLU A 40 -11.39 -4.37 -2.41
CA GLU A 40 -12.30 -3.29 -2.77
C GLU A 40 -11.67 -1.92 -2.46
N GLU A 41 -11.03 -1.77 -1.31
CA GLU A 41 -10.34 -0.53 -0.93
C GLU A 41 -9.20 -0.20 -1.90
N ARG A 42 -8.38 -1.19 -2.24
CA ARG A 42 -7.28 -1.01 -3.21
C ARG A 42 -7.79 -0.63 -4.60
N ALA A 43 -8.80 -1.34 -5.09
CA ALA A 43 -9.43 -1.04 -6.38
C ALA A 43 -10.05 0.37 -6.38
N ALA A 44 -10.78 0.72 -5.34
CA ALA A 44 -11.41 2.04 -5.21
C ALA A 44 -10.37 3.17 -5.22
N TYR A 45 -9.23 2.95 -4.58
CA TYR A 45 -8.14 3.93 -4.57
C TYR A 45 -7.59 4.19 -5.99
N LEU A 46 -7.30 3.13 -6.76
CA LEU A 46 -6.84 3.27 -8.15
C LEU A 46 -7.90 3.88 -9.07
N VAL A 47 -9.14 3.46 -8.94
CA VAL A 47 -10.26 4.01 -9.71
C VAL A 47 -10.46 5.50 -9.40
N GLY A 48 -10.19 5.93 -8.17
CA GLY A 48 -10.24 7.33 -7.77
C GLY A 48 -9.31 8.25 -8.56
N PHE A 49 -8.21 7.73 -9.10
CA PHE A 49 -7.33 8.48 -10.02
C PHE A 49 -7.84 8.52 -11.47
N GLY A 50 -8.86 7.76 -11.80
CA GLY A 50 -9.38 7.61 -13.17
C GLY A 50 -8.90 6.34 -13.90
N TRP A 51 -8.13 5.47 -13.20
CA TRP A 51 -7.65 4.24 -13.80
C TRP A 51 -8.76 3.21 -13.97
N GLN A 52 -8.78 2.56 -15.13
CA GLN A 52 -9.52 1.32 -15.34
C GLN A 52 -8.55 0.16 -15.15
N ILE A 53 -8.88 -0.71 -14.23
CA ILE A 53 -8.06 -1.87 -13.87
C ILE A 53 -8.86 -3.15 -13.99
N ALA A 54 -8.18 -4.27 -14.26
CA ALA A 54 -8.75 -5.58 -14.00
C ALA A 54 -8.92 -5.73 -12.47
N PRO A 55 -10.07 -6.27 -12.00
CA PRO A 55 -10.42 -6.22 -10.57
C PRO A 55 -9.48 -7.04 -9.68
N GLU A 56 -8.80 -8.01 -10.23
CA GLU A 56 -7.83 -8.82 -9.49
C GLU A 56 -6.40 -8.43 -9.82
N PRO A 57 -5.50 -8.37 -8.84
CA PRO A 57 -4.10 -8.15 -9.09
C PRO A 57 -3.51 -9.30 -9.91
N VAL A 58 -2.61 -8.98 -10.83
CA VAL A 58 -1.87 -9.99 -11.59
C VAL A 58 -0.71 -10.57 -10.79
N GLU A 59 -0.28 -9.86 -9.76
CA GLU A 59 0.74 -10.33 -8.83
C GLU A 59 0.49 -9.76 -7.44
N THR A 60 0.73 -10.59 -6.42
CA THR A 60 0.83 -10.17 -5.03
C THR A 60 2.14 -10.68 -4.48
N LEU A 61 2.96 -9.79 -3.94
CA LEU A 61 4.28 -10.11 -3.44
C LEU A 61 4.44 -9.64 -2.01
N HIS A 62 4.81 -10.56 -1.11
CA HIS A 62 5.26 -10.22 0.24
C HIS A 62 6.74 -9.86 0.21
N LEU A 63 7.10 -8.75 0.83
CA LEU A 63 8.48 -8.30 0.87
C LEU A 63 8.84 -7.64 2.20
N GLN A 64 10.11 -7.73 2.52
CA GLN A 64 10.74 -6.98 3.59
C GLN A 64 11.38 -5.74 3.01
N LEU A 65 10.94 -4.55 3.43
CA LEU A 65 11.58 -3.31 2.99
C LEU A 65 12.96 -3.16 3.64
N PRO A 66 13.96 -2.64 2.92
CA PRO A 66 15.27 -2.37 3.50
C PRO A 66 15.17 -1.36 4.65
N GLU A 67 16.05 -1.48 5.63
CA GLU A 67 16.17 -0.50 6.72
C GLU A 67 16.67 0.86 6.21
N ASP A 68 17.49 0.84 5.15
CA ASP A 68 17.99 2.05 4.49
C ASP A 68 17.41 2.17 3.07
N LEU A 69 16.51 3.12 2.89
CA LEU A 69 15.90 3.45 1.60
C LEU A 69 16.66 4.57 0.86
N SER A 70 17.75 5.09 1.42
CA SER A 70 18.47 6.23 0.84
C SER A 70 19.41 5.87 -0.32
N ALA A 71 19.71 4.60 -0.53
CA ALA A 71 20.59 4.09 -1.57
C ALA A 71 19.80 3.71 -2.84
N GLU A 72 19.45 2.44 -2.96
CA GLU A 72 18.80 1.89 -4.15
C GLU A 72 17.37 2.40 -4.35
N TRP A 73 16.70 2.80 -3.28
CA TRP A 73 15.31 3.25 -3.30
C TRP A 73 15.15 4.77 -3.28
N ARG A 74 16.23 5.52 -3.42
CA ARG A 74 16.21 6.99 -3.30
C ARG A 74 15.20 7.67 -4.21
N ASP A 75 15.20 7.32 -5.48
CA ASP A 75 14.34 7.96 -6.47
C ASP A 75 12.88 7.54 -6.27
N TYR A 76 12.66 6.28 -5.90
CA TYR A 76 11.34 5.79 -5.53
C TYR A 76 10.81 6.48 -4.27
N LEU A 77 11.65 6.66 -3.25
CA LEU A 77 11.30 7.39 -2.04
C LEU A 77 10.87 8.83 -2.36
N LYS A 78 11.61 9.53 -3.23
CA LYS A 78 11.25 10.87 -3.68
C LYS A 78 9.91 10.91 -4.41
N LEU A 79 9.66 9.93 -5.27
CA LEU A 79 8.37 9.81 -5.96
C LEU A 79 7.23 9.65 -4.96
N GLN A 80 7.40 8.82 -3.93
CA GLN A 80 6.36 8.63 -2.91
C GLN A 80 6.16 9.88 -2.05
N GLN A 81 7.22 10.57 -1.69
CA GLN A 81 7.14 11.85 -0.98
C GLN A 81 6.37 12.90 -1.78
N SER A 82 6.58 12.96 -3.10
CA SER A 82 5.85 13.87 -3.98
C SER A 82 4.35 13.59 -4.04
N GLN A 83 3.94 12.36 -3.77
CA GLN A 83 2.55 11.93 -3.71
C GLN A 83 1.94 12.03 -2.31
N GLY A 84 2.73 12.41 -1.30
CA GLY A 84 2.30 12.43 0.09
C GLY A 84 2.11 11.03 0.72
N LEU A 85 2.70 10.00 0.13
CA LEU A 85 2.63 8.64 0.66
C LEU A 85 3.78 8.35 1.64
N PRO A 86 3.50 7.61 2.74
CA PRO A 86 4.43 7.50 3.87
C PRO A 86 5.47 6.38 3.70
N PHE A 87 5.95 6.12 2.49
CA PHE A 87 6.86 5.01 2.20
C PHE A 87 8.11 5.02 3.09
N GLY A 88 8.70 6.18 3.29
CA GLY A 88 9.92 6.33 4.09
C GLY A 88 9.75 5.96 5.57
N ASP A 89 8.54 6.07 6.09
CA ASP A 89 8.23 5.71 7.48
C ASP A 89 8.15 4.19 7.71
N TYR A 90 8.14 3.41 6.64
CA TYR A 90 8.03 1.94 6.68
C TYR A 90 9.34 1.23 6.32
N ALA A 91 10.48 1.93 6.33
CA ALA A 91 11.78 1.31 6.20
C ALA A 91 11.96 0.19 7.23
N GLY A 92 12.46 -0.98 6.80
CA GLY A 92 12.62 -2.14 7.65
C GLY A 92 11.34 -2.93 7.94
N CYS A 93 10.18 -2.49 7.45
CA CYS A 93 8.91 -3.15 7.69
C CYS A 93 8.57 -4.17 6.60
N GLU A 94 7.71 -5.13 6.97
CA GLU A 94 7.07 -6.00 5.98
C GLU A 94 5.97 -5.23 5.24
N ALA A 95 5.84 -5.50 3.95
CA ALA A 95 4.81 -4.94 3.09
C ALA A 95 4.33 -5.97 2.08
N GLU A 96 3.17 -5.70 1.50
CA GLU A 96 2.67 -6.43 0.34
C GLU A 96 2.61 -5.49 -0.86
N ARG A 97 3.11 -5.96 -2.01
CA ARG A 97 2.93 -5.24 -3.27
C ARG A 97 1.84 -5.92 -4.10
N TYR A 98 0.85 -5.16 -4.48
CA TYR A 98 -0.21 -5.58 -5.39
C TYR A 98 0.01 -4.91 -6.75
N THR A 99 0.07 -5.70 -7.81
CA THR A 99 0.25 -5.23 -9.19
C THR A 99 -1.01 -5.45 -9.98
N TYR A 100 -1.54 -4.39 -10.60
CA TYR A 100 -2.75 -4.41 -11.43
C TYR A 100 -2.43 -4.03 -12.87
N ASN A 101 -3.06 -4.68 -13.84
CA ASN A 101 -3.02 -4.21 -15.21
C ASN A 101 -3.92 -2.98 -15.38
N ILE A 102 -3.36 -1.92 -15.97
CA ILE A 102 -4.10 -0.72 -16.36
C ILE A 102 -4.61 -0.91 -17.80
N LEU A 103 -5.90 -0.62 -18.01
CA LEU A 103 -6.60 -0.87 -19.26
C LEU A 103 -6.78 0.41 -20.10
N ASN A 104 -6.55 1.60 -19.51
CA ASN A 104 -6.89 2.88 -20.13
C ASN A 104 -5.76 3.92 -20.08
N TYR A 105 -4.50 3.49 -20.14
CA TYR A 105 -3.42 4.47 -20.23
C TYR A 105 -3.44 5.18 -21.58
N PRO A 106 -3.45 6.53 -21.61
CA PRO A 106 -3.54 7.29 -22.87
C PRO A 106 -2.38 6.95 -23.83
N GLY A 107 -2.73 6.53 -25.05
CA GLY A 107 -1.77 6.23 -26.11
C GLY A 107 -0.99 4.92 -25.96
N VAL A 108 -1.28 4.11 -24.95
CA VAL A 108 -0.62 2.81 -24.73
C VAL A 108 -1.67 1.72 -24.54
N GLU A 109 -1.78 0.80 -25.47
CA GLU A 109 -2.82 -0.24 -25.45
C GLU A 109 -2.60 -1.31 -24.41
N ARG A 110 -1.34 -1.62 -24.06
CA ARG A 110 -1.00 -2.70 -23.14
C ARG A 110 0.38 -2.51 -22.52
N GLY A 111 0.65 -3.27 -21.48
CA GLY A 111 1.95 -3.26 -20.81
C GLY A 111 2.12 -2.16 -19.78
N VAL A 112 1.00 -1.55 -19.33
CA VAL A 112 1.02 -0.58 -18.24
C VAL A 112 0.41 -1.21 -17.00
N GLN A 113 1.09 -1.06 -15.88
CA GLN A 113 0.71 -1.63 -14.59
C GLN A 113 0.76 -0.59 -13.48
N ALA A 114 -0.16 -0.72 -12.53
CA ALA A 114 -0.10 0.02 -11.29
C ALA A 114 0.38 -0.91 -10.17
N ASN A 115 1.30 -0.43 -9.35
CA ASN A 115 1.74 -1.09 -8.13
C ASN A 115 1.23 -0.33 -6.92
N LEU A 116 0.72 -1.04 -5.93
CA LEU A 116 0.42 -0.53 -4.60
C LEU A 116 1.20 -1.32 -3.56
N PHE A 117 1.95 -0.61 -2.73
CA PHE A 117 2.56 -1.19 -1.52
C PHE A 117 1.65 -0.92 -0.34
N VAL A 118 1.33 -1.95 0.40
CA VAL A 118 0.43 -1.92 1.55
C VAL A 118 1.17 -2.45 2.77
N ALA A 119 1.11 -1.71 3.85
CA ALA A 119 1.56 -2.12 5.17
C ALA A 119 0.55 -1.60 6.21
N ASP A 120 0.33 -2.36 7.27
CA ASP A 120 -0.63 -2.00 8.33
C ASP A 120 -2.03 -1.62 7.81
N GLY A 121 -2.46 -2.23 6.70
CA GLY A 121 -3.77 -2.00 6.09
C GLY A 121 -3.92 -0.67 5.37
N ILE A 122 -2.85 0.05 5.09
CA ILE A 122 -2.86 1.31 4.35
C ILE A 122 -1.92 1.29 3.14
N VAL A 123 -2.20 2.14 2.16
CA VAL A 123 -1.28 2.41 1.04
C VAL A 123 -0.07 3.19 1.57
N ILE A 124 1.11 2.63 1.43
CA ILE A 124 2.37 3.29 1.81
C ILE A 124 3.16 3.79 0.61
N ALA A 125 2.94 3.21 -0.57
CA ALA A 125 3.57 3.62 -1.81
C ALA A 125 2.74 3.19 -3.01
N GLY A 126 2.94 3.84 -4.14
CA GLY A 126 2.32 3.45 -5.39
C GLY A 126 2.98 4.10 -6.59
N ASP A 127 2.89 3.43 -7.73
CA ASP A 127 3.43 3.90 -8.98
C ASP A 127 2.71 3.26 -10.16
N VAL A 128 2.91 3.87 -11.32
CA VAL A 128 2.49 3.32 -12.61
C VAL A 128 3.72 3.12 -13.46
N VAL A 129 3.87 1.93 -14.01
CA VAL A 129 5.02 1.55 -14.83
C VAL A 129 4.57 1.02 -16.18
N SER A 130 5.35 1.28 -17.19
CA SER A 130 5.24 0.60 -18.48
C SER A 130 6.31 -0.49 -18.58
N THR A 131 5.88 -1.67 -18.99
CA THR A 131 6.74 -2.82 -19.26
C THR A 131 6.99 -3.03 -20.76
N GLY A 132 6.43 -2.15 -21.60
CA GLY A 132 6.54 -2.21 -23.07
C GLY A 132 7.80 -1.54 -23.62
N GLU A 133 7.78 -1.25 -24.93
CA GLU A 133 8.93 -0.67 -25.66
C GLU A 133 9.35 0.71 -25.13
N GLN A 134 8.38 1.48 -24.61
CA GLN A 134 8.64 2.75 -23.95
C GLN A 134 8.50 2.54 -22.44
N SER A 135 9.60 2.27 -21.78
CA SER A 135 9.60 2.11 -20.33
C SER A 135 9.54 3.44 -19.63
N PHE A 136 8.63 3.56 -18.66
CA PHE A 136 8.52 4.70 -17.77
C PHE A 136 8.07 4.28 -16.38
N GLN A 137 8.31 5.14 -15.43
CA GLN A 137 7.74 5.07 -14.08
C GLN A 137 7.23 6.44 -13.71
N GLN A 138 6.03 6.51 -13.19
CA GLN A 138 5.38 7.73 -12.72
C GLN A 138 4.58 7.47 -11.44
N GLY A 139 4.10 8.54 -10.81
CA GLY A 139 3.14 8.44 -9.71
C GLY A 139 1.78 7.95 -10.18
N LEU A 140 0.87 7.81 -9.22
CA LEU A 140 -0.48 7.27 -9.45
C LEU A 140 -1.43 8.24 -10.17
N ALA A 141 -1.11 9.52 -10.24
CA ALA A 141 -1.95 10.51 -10.91
C ALA A 141 -2.17 10.15 -12.37
N PHE A 142 -3.42 10.26 -12.83
CA PHE A 142 -3.74 10.10 -14.23
C PHE A 142 -3.06 11.22 -15.05
N PRO A 143 -2.36 10.89 -16.15
CA PRO A 143 -1.65 11.91 -16.92
C PRO A 143 -2.66 12.91 -17.50
N GLU A 144 -2.34 14.20 -17.35
CA GLU A 144 -3.13 15.24 -18.01
C GLU A 144 -3.03 15.02 -19.50
N SER A 145 -4.19 14.99 -20.18
CA SER A 145 -4.23 14.99 -21.63
C SER A 145 -3.55 16.29 -22.09
N GLY A 146 -2.38 16.15 -22.67
CA GLY A 146 -1.66 17.26 -23.26
C GLY A 146 -2.60 17.97 -24.23
N GLY A 147 -2.89 19.20 -23.90
CA GLY A 147 -3.72 20.06 -24.72
C GLY A 147 -3.07 20.38 -26.06
#